data_e2c4506ceb1b091c4c9d46c50384316d
#
_entry.id   e2c4506ceb1b091c4c9d46c50384316d
#
_cell.length_a   1.000
_cell.length_b   1.000
_cell.length_c   1.000
_cell.angle_alpha   90.00
_cell.angle_beta   90.00
_cell.angle_gamma   90.00
#
_symmetry.space_group_name_H-M   'P 1'
#
loop_
_entity.id
_entity.type
_entity.pdbx_description
1 polymer ?
#
loop_
_entity_poly.entity_id
_entity_poly.type
_entity_poly.pdbx_seq_one_letter_code
_entity_poly.pdbx_strand_id
1 'polypeptide(L)'
;MPVVVIANPKGGVGKSTLATNVAGYFASQGHAVMLGDADRQQSARLWLGLRPTQAKPISTWDVTPDLIVKPPRGTTHVVLDTPGGLHGWRFNDVMKLADKVIVPLQPSVFDIFATRSFLDQLAAHKQAGKLQIGIVGMRVDARTIASDKLREFVDTLGLPVVGMLRDTQNYIHLAARGLTLFDVAPSRVEKDLEQWQALCHWLDH
;
A
#
# COMPACT_ATOMS: atom_id res chain seq x y z
N MET A 1 -2.50 -14.63 9.99
CA MET A 1 -3.26 -13.45 9.50
C MET A 1 -2.22 -12.38 9.15
N PRO A 2 -1.84 -12.27 7.89
CA PRO A 2 -0.87 -11.26 7.47
C PRO A 2 -1.43 -9.84 7.65
N VAL A 3 -0.60 -8.95 8.18
CA VAL A 3 -0.85 -7.51 8.29
C VAL A 3 0.06 -6.80 7.31
N VAL A 4 -0.53 -6.21 6.27
CA VAL A 4 0.17 -5.44 5.24
C VAL A 4 0.03 -3.95 5.55
N VAL A 5 1.13 -3.28 5.75
CA VAL A 5 1.19 -1.85 6.04
C VAL A 5 1.68 -1.09 4.82
N ILE A 6 0.96 -0.04 4.42
CA ILE A 6 1.40 0.86 3.35
C ILE A 6 1.97 2.12 4.00
N ALA A 7 3.27 2.31 3.92
CA ALA A 7 3.94 3.39 4.65
C ALA A 7 5.00 4.13 3.81
N ASN A 8 4.98 5.43 3.88
CA ASN A 8 6.00 6.35 3.36
C ASN A 8 5.84 7.71 4.05
N PRO A 9 6.93 8.39 4.43
CA PRO A 9 6.87 9.67 5.12
C PRO A 9 6.25 10.80 4.29
N LYS A 10 6.23 10.67 2.97
CA LYS A 10 5.68 11.70 2.09
C LYS A 10 4.17 11.60 1.91
N GLY A 11 3.51 12.77 1.87
CA GLY A 11 2.13 12.88 1.42
C GLY A 11 2.01 12.73 -0.10
N GLY A 12 0.87 12.25 -0.59
CA GLY A 12 0.56 12.21 -2.02
C GLY A 12 1.26 11.13 -2.85
N VAL A 13 2.06 10.25 -2.26
CA VAL A 13 2.81 9.19 -2.98
C VAL A 13 1.94 8.00 -3.41
N GLY A 14 0.65 7.98 -3.08
CA GLY A 14 -0.28 6.91 -3.49
C GLY A 14 -0.53 5.85 -2.43
N LYS A 15 -0.27 6.10 -1.14
CA LYS A 15 -0.52 5.13 -0.05
C LYS A 15 -1.95 4.60 -0.04
N SER A 16 -2.94 5.49 0.01
CA SER A 16 -4.36 5.09 0.05
C SER A 16 -4.79 4.36 -1.22
N THR A 17 -4.25 4.73 -2.39
CA THR A 17 -4.48 4.02 -3.65
C THR A 17 -3.96 2.59 -3.57
N LEU A 18 -2.75 2.38 -3.03
CA LEU A 18 -2.22 1.04 -2.83
C LEU A 18 -3.01 0.27 -1.77
N ALA A 19 -3.29 0.88 -0.61
CA ALA A 19 -4.01 0.23 0.48
C ALA A 19 -5.37 -0.29 0.02
N THR A 20 -6.16 0.54 -0.68
CA THR A 20 -7.47 0.13 -1.20
C THR A 20 -7.37 -0.98 -2.24
N ASN A 21 -6.39 -0.92 -3.16
CA ASN A 21 -6.21 -1.95 -4.18
C ASN A 21 -5.63 -3.25 -3.61
N VAL A 22 -4.72 -3.22 -2.64
CA VAL A 22 -4.26 -4.43 -1.93
C VAL A 22 -5.40 -5.10 -1.18
N ALA A 23 -6.25 -4.32 -0.50
CA ALA A 23 -7.45 -4.85 0.14
C ALA A 23 -8.42 -5.45 -0.89
N GLY A 24 -8.61 -4.80 -2.03
CA GLY A 24 -9.41 -5.31 -3.16
C GLY A 24 -8.85 -6.59 -3.74
N TYR A 25 -7.54 -6.69 -3.88
CA TYR A 25 -6.88 -7.92 -4.30
C TYR A 25 -7.22 -9.09 -3.37
N PHE A 26 -6.96 -8.95 -2.08
CA PHE A 26 -7.27 -10.01 -1.12
C PHE A 26 -8.78 -10.37 -1.10
N ALA A 27 -9.64 -9.37 -1.17
CA ALA A 27 -11.09 -9.62 -1.25
C ALA A 27 -11.48 -10.38 -2.52
N SER A 28 -10.85 -10.10 -3.67
CA SER A 28 -11.07 -10.82 -4.93
C SER A 28 -10.68 -12.29 -4.83
N GLN A 29 -9.68 -12.62 -4.01
CA GLN A 29 -9.25 -14.00 -3.72
C GLN A 29 -10.16 -14.71 -2.69
N GLY A 30 -11.21 -14.06 -2.20
CA GLY A 30 -12.16 -14.64 -1.27
C GLY A 30 -11.75 -14.55 0.21
N HIS A 31 -10.75 -13.75 0.53
CA HIS A 31 -10.31 -13.54 1.92
C HIS A 31 -11.27 -12.64 2.71
N ALA A 32 -11.36 -12.86 4.02
CA ALA A 32 -12.02 -11.95 4.96
C ALA A 32 -11.07 -10.79 5.30
N VAL A 33 -11.24 -9.66 4.61
CA VAL A 33 -10.31 -8.53 4.61
C VAL A 33 -10.81 -7.40 5.49
N MET A 34 -9.89 -6.82 6.26
CA MET A 34 -10.11 -5.54 6.95
C MET A 34 -9.14 -4.48 6.43
N LEU A 35 -9.66 -3.28 6.22
CA LEU A 35 -8.88 -2.09 5.85
C LEU A 35 -8.95 -1.07 6.99
N GLY A 36 -7.80 -0.76 7.56
CA GLY A 36 -7.61 0.28 8.56
C GLY A 36 -7.04 1.55 7.95
N ASP A 37 -7.37 2.68 8.54
CA ASP A 37 -6.87 3.99 8.12
C ASP A 37 -6.38 4.77 9.34
N ALA A 38 -5.06 4.87 9.49
CA ALA A 38 -4.41 5.60 10.57
C ALA A 38 -4.13 7.07 10.21
N ASP A 39 -4.49 7.52 9.01
CA ASP A 39 -4.39 8.92 8.62
C ASP A 39 -5.57 9.73 9.19
N ARG A 40 -5.30 10.95 9.62
CA ARG A 40 -6.36 11.88 10.09
C ARG A 40 -7.34 12.27 8.98
N GLN A 41 -6.92 12.22 7.72
CA GLN A 41 -7.79 12.50 6.57
C GLN A 41 -8.77 11.37 6.27
N GLN A 42 -8.54 10.15 6.79
CA GLN A 42 -9.43 8.99 6.66
C GLN A 42 -9.81 8.68 5.20
N SER A 43 -8.90 8.84 4.26
CA SER A 43 -9.15 8.65 2.82
C SER A 43 -9.59 7.23 2.46
N ALA A 44 -8.94 6.21 3.04
CA ALA A 44 -9.31 4.82 2.82
C ALA A 44 -10.66 4.47 3.49
N ARG A 45 -10.94 5.06 4.66
CA ARG A 45 -12.24 4.89 5.34
C ARG A 45 -13.38 5.54 4.57
N LEU A 46 -13.19 6.75 4.03
CA LEU A 46 -14.17 7.41 3.17
C LEU A 46 -14.44 6.59 1.91
N TRP A 47 -13.38 6.05 1.30
CA TRP A 47 -13.51 5.16 0.14
C TRP A 47 -14.33 3.91 0.46
N LEU A 48 -14.15 3.28 1.63
CA LEU A 48 -14.98 2.14 2.06
C LEU A 48 -16.47 2.50 2.11
N GLY A 49 -16.81 3.73 2.51
CA GLY A 49 -18.19 4.23 2.49
C GLY A 49 -18.80 4.35 1.09
N LEU A 50 -17.98 4.43 0.04
CA LEU A 50 -18.44 4.47 -1.35
C LEU A 50 -18.56 3.05 -1.96
N ARG A 51 -18.05 2.01 -1.28
CA ARG A 51 -17.96 0.66 -1.85
C ARG A 51 -19.35 0.07 -2.07
N PRO A 52 -19.69 -0.33 -3.30
CA PRO A 52 -21.01 -0.87 -3.60
C PRO A 52 -21.17 -2.28 -3.02
N THR A 53 -22.40 -2.63 -2.66
CA THR A 53 -22.73 -3.94 -2.08
C THR A 53 -22.49 -5.13 -3.01
N GLN A 54 -22.41 -4.88 -4.32
CA GLN A 54 -22.10 -5.89 -5.33
C GLN A 54 -20.61 -6.25 -5.39
N ALA A 55 -19.74 -5.36 -4.89
CA ALA A 55 -18.31 -5.64 -4.81
C ALA A 55 -18.01 -6.62 -3.66
N LYS A 56 -16.90 -7.34 -3.76
CA LYS A 56 -16.46 -8.22 -2.68
C LYS A 56 -16.28 -7.41 -1.38
N PRO A 57 -16.78 -7.90 -0.24
CA PRO A 57 -16.78 -7.13 1.00
C PRO A 57 -15.36 -6.88 1.52
N ILE A 58 -15.15 -5.67 2.01
CA ILE A 58 -13.97 -5.26 2.77
C ILE A 58 -14.51 -4.56 4.01
N SER A 59 -14.15 -5.03 5.19
CA SER A 59 -14.63 -4.47 6.45
C SER A 59 -13.70 -3.35 6.94
N THR A 60 -14.28 -2.39 7.67
CA THR A 60 -13.48 -1.36 8.34
C THR A 60 -12.75 -1.96 9.53
N TRP A 61 -11.46 -1.71 9.63
CA TRP A 61 -10.70 -1.96 10.86
C TRP A 61 -10.64 -0.67 11.68
N ASP A 62 -11.10 -0.75 12.92
CA ASP A 62 -11.11 0.40 13.83
C ASP A 62 -9.68 0.75 14.28
N VAL A 63 -9.07 1.60 13.50
CA VAL A 63 -7.77 2.21 13.77
C VAL A 63 -7.98 3.71 13.83
N THR A 64 -7.49 4.30 14.88
CA THR A 64 -7.38 5.76 14.99
C THR A 64 -5.91 6.16 15.07
N PRO A 65 -5.59 7.44 14.88
CA PRO A 65 -4.22 7.91 15.08
C PRO A 65 -3.63 7.58 16.46
N ASP A 66 -4.48 7.32 17.45
CA ASP A 66 -4.05 7.12 18.84
C ASP A 66 -4.31 5.70 19.37
N LEU A 67 -5.02 4.85 18.60
CA LEU A 67 -5.38 3.50 19.04
C LEU A 67 -5.44 2.52 17.86
N ILE A 68 -4.69 1.41 17.99
CA ILE A 68 -4.78 0.27 17.08
C ILE A 68 -5.40 -0.90 17.84
N VAL A 69 -6.63 -1.23 17.49
CA VAL A 69 -7.36 -2.35 18.09
C VAL A 69 -7.03 -3.65 17.35
N LYS A 70 -6.92 -4.77 18.04
CA LYS A 70 -6.73 -6.06 17.36
C LYS A 70 -7.92 -6.36 16.43
N PRO A 71 -7.66 -6.85 15.21
CA PRO A 71 -8.72 -7.26 14.31
C PRO A 71 -9.62 -8.34 14.94
N PRO A 72 -10.94 -8.33 14.64
CA PRO A 72 -11.86 -9.32 15.17
C PRO A 72 -11.54 -10.74 14.69
N ARG A 73 -12.04 -11.73 15.45
CA ARG A 73 -11.91 -13.15 15.07
C ARG A 73 -12.56 -13.40 13.70
N GLY A 74 -11.92 -14.24 12.89
CA GLY A 74 -12.39 -14.57 11.54
C GLY A 74 -11.78 -13.68 10.44
N THR A 75 -11.12 -12.58 10.78
CA THR A 75 -10.30 -11.81 9.83
C THR A 75 -9.12 -12.66 9.35
N THR A 76 -8.93 -12.74 8.04
CA THR A 76 -7.82 -13.50 7.46
C THR A 76 -6.68 -12.60 6.96
N HIS A 77 -6.99 -11.39 6.50
CA HIS A 77 -6.03 -10.41 5.98
C HIS A 77 -6.36 -9.01 6.48
N VAL A 78 -5.33 -8.25 6.76
CA VAL A 78 -5.45 -6.86 7.23
C VAL A 78 -4.55 -5.97 6.39
N VAL A 79 -5.09 -4.83 5.95
CA VAL A 79 -4.33 -3.78 5.27
C VAL A 79 -4.45 -2.49 6.08
N LEU A 80 -3.33 -1.81 6.27
CA LEU A 80 -3.27 -0.55 7.01
C LEU A 80 -2.74 0.58 6.11
N ASP A 81 -3.58 1.56 5.84
CA ASP A 81 -3.17 2.85 5.29
C ASP A 81 -2.58 3.73 6.39
N THR A 82 -1.44 4.38 6.13
CA THR A 82 -0.76 5.20 7.13
C THR A 82 -0.62 6.66 6.67
N PRO A 83 -0.53 7.61 7.63
CA PRO A 83 -0.31 9.01 7.31
C PRO A 83 1.05 9.25 6.66
N GLY A 84 1.18 10.38 5.98
CA GLY A 84 2.48 10.98 5.73
C GLY A 84 3.11 11.39 7.06
N GLY A 85 4.43 11.16 7.21
CA GLY A 85 5.13 11.51 8.44
C GLY A 85 4.89 10.56 9.62
N LEU A 86 4.68 9.28 9.35
CA LEU A 86 4.65 8.26 10.38
C LEU A 86 6.01 8.20 11.11
N HIS A 87 6.04 8.59 12.38
CA HIS A 87 7.28 8.65 13.19
C HIS A 87 7.00 8.42 14.68
N GLY A 88 8.07 8.30 15.46
CA GLY A 88 8.01 8.15 16.92
C GLY A 88 7.34 6.85 17.38
N TRP A 89 6.55 6.94 18.43
CA TRP A 89 5.88 5.79 19.04
C TRP A 89 4.86 5.13 18.08
N ARG A 90 4.17 5.92 17.25
CA ARG A 90 3.22 5.41 16.25
C ARG A 90 3.91 4.53 15.20
N PHE A 91 5.07 4.95 14.73
CA PHE A 91 5.89 4.13 13.85
C PHE A 91 6.20 2.77 14.49
N ASN A 92 6.65 2.78 15.74
CA ASN A 92 6.98 1.57 16.47
C ASN A 92 5.77 0.64 16.63
N ASP A 93 4.59 1.18 16.98
CA ASP A 93 3.40 0.38 17.20
C ASP A 93 2.84 -0.22 15.90
N VAL A 94 2.88 0.54 14.80
CA VAL A 94 2.51 0.03 13.47
C VAL A 94 3.48 -1.08 13.04
N MET A 95 4.79 -0.87 13.18
CA MET A 95 5.80 -1.86 12.77
C MET A 95 5.77 -3.14 13.61
N LYS A 96 5.35 -3.07 14.87
CA LYS A 96 5.14 -4.27 15.72
C LYS A 96 4.02 -5.19 15.18
N LEU A 97 3.05 -4.63 14.49
CA LEU A 97 1.90 -5.37 13.95
C LEU A 97 2.15 -5.87 12.54
N ALA A 98 3.04 -5.22 11.80
CA ALA A 98 3.28 -5.50 10.40
C ALA A 98 3.99 -6.84 10.19
N ASP A 99 3.51 -7.62 9.23
CA ASP A 99 4.26 -8.73 8.62
C ASP A 99 4.94 -8.26 7.33
N LYS A 100 4.22 -7.43 6.55
CA LYS A 100 4.70 -6.86 5.30
C LYS A 100 4.56 -5.33 5.31
N VAL A 101 5.56 -4.65 4.77
CA VAL A 101 5.54 -3.19 4.58
C VAL A 101 5.73 -2.89 3.09
N ILE A 102 4.74 -2.26 2.47
CA ILE A 102 4.87 -1.73 1.12
C ILE A 102 5.24 -0.26 1.21
N VAL A 103 6.33 0.11 0.54
CA VAL A 103 6.83 1.48 0.50
C VAL A 103 6.60 2.03 -0.91
N PRO A 104 5.52 2.81 -1.13
CA PRO A 104 5.31 3.50 -2.41
C PRO A 104 6.31 4.62 -2.59
N LEU A 105 6.82 4.77 -3.81
CA LEU A 105 7.83 5.76 -4.16
C LEU A 105 7.54 6.35 -5.54
N GLN A 106 7.53 7.67 -5.66
CA GLN A 106 7.39 8.34 -6.96
C GLN A 106 8.75 8.71 -7.57
N PRO A 107 8.83 8.85 -8.91
CA PRO A 107 10.04 9.31 -9.61
C PRO A 107 10.32 10.79 -9.33
N SER A 108 10.77 11.10 -8.12
CA SER A 108 11.07 12.44 -7.64
C SER A 108 12.31 12.40 -6.75
N VAL A 109 13.27 13.29 -6.99
CA VAL A 109 14.51 13.37 -6.19
C VAL A 109 14.20 13.56 -4.70
N PHE A 110 13.24 14.43 -4.37
CA PHE A 110 12.86 14.68 -2.97
C PHE A 110 12.19 13.47 -2.31
N ASP A 111 11.43 12.68 -3.07
CA ASP A 111 10.81 11.47 -2.55
C ASP A 111 11.85 10.37 -2.31
N ILE A 112 12.85 10.29 -3.17
CA ILE A 112 14.00 9.38 -3.04
C ILE A 112 14.73 9.62 -1.72
N PHE A 113 15.11 10.87 -1.41
CA PHE A 113 15.82 11.18 -0.17
C PHE A 113 14.99 10.92 1.09
N ALA A 114 13.72 11.34 1.07
CA ALA A 114 12.84 11.11 2.22
C ALA A 114 12.59 9.62 2.47
N THR A 115 12.45 8.84 1.39
CA THR A 115 12.26 7.39 1.47
C THR A 115 13.52 6.70 1.97
N ARG A 116 14.72 7.13 1.59
CA ARG A 116 15.96 6.55 2.10
C ARG A 116 16.03 6.63 3.62
N SER A 117 15.82 7.81 4.20
CA SER A 117 15.80 8.00 5.65
C SER A 117 14.75 7.12 6.35
N PHE A 118 13.58 6.94 5.72
CA PHE A 118 12.54 6.06 6.24
C PHE A 118 12.94 4.59 6.21
N LEU A 119 13.58 4.13 5.14
CA LEU A 119 14.09 2.76 5.03
C LEU A 119 15.19 2.48 6.04
N ASP A 120 16.07 3.45 6.31
CA ASP A 120 17.08 3.34 7.37
C ASP A 120 16.43 3.19 8.75
N GLN A 121 15.31 3.89 9.02
CA GLN A 121 14.53 3.71 10.25
C GLN A 121 13.87 2.33 10.32
N LEU A 122 13.34 1.81 9.21
CA LEU A 122 12.80 0.43 9.14
C LEU A 122 13.89 -0.61 9.40
N ALA A 123 15.06 -0.45 8.81
CA ALA A 123 16.20 -1.35 9.01
C ALA A 123 16.72 -1.35 10.45
N ALA A 124 16.66 -0.20 11.13
CA ALA A 124 17.03 -0.06 12.54
C ALA A 124 15.96 -0.53 13.53
N HIS A 125 14.75 -0.85 13.07
CA HIS A 125 13.66 -1.25 13.93
C HIS A 125 13.87 -2.66 14.50
N LYS A 126 13.47 -2.90 15.77
CA LYS A 126 13.63 -4.20 16.46
C LYS A 126 12.98 -5.39 15.75
N GLN A 127 11.97 -5.13 14.92
CA GLN A 127 11.27 -6.15 14.13
C GLN A 127 11.82 -6.29 12.70
N ALA A 128 12.87 -5.54 12.30
CA ALA A 128 13.39 -5.51 10.94
C ALA A 128 13.66 -6.91 10.36
N GLY A 129 14.20 -7.84 11.16
CA GLY A 129 14.47 -9.21 10.73
C GLY A 129 13.22 -10.08 10.48
N LYS A 130 12.02 -9.59 10.83
CA LYS A 130 10.74 -10.29 10.62
C LYS A 130 9.89 -9.62 9.55
N LEU A 131 10.17 -8.34 9.24
CA LEU A 131 9.41 -7.58 8.28
C LEU A 131 9.85 -7.92 6.85
N GLN A 132 8.88 -8.24 6.00
CA GLN A 132 9.09 -8.25 4.56
C GLN A 132 8.83 -6.85 4.02
N ILE A 133 9.82 -6.23 3.39
CA ILE A 133 9.71 -4.88 2.85
C ILE A 133 9.74 -4.97 1.33
N GLY A 134 8.73 -4.40 0.67
CA GLY A 134 8.63 -4.32 -0.79
C GLY A 134 8.50 -2.87 -1.26
N ILE A 135 9.25 -2.51 -2.29
CA ILE A 135 9.19 -1.18 -2.91
C ILE A 135 8.21 -1.22 -4.07
N VAL A 136 7.34 -0.20 -4.16
CA VAL A 136 6.45 0.00 -5.31
C VAL A 136 6.68 1.38 -5.91
N GLY A 137 7.14 1.42 -7.16
CA GLY A 137 7.17 2.65 -7.95
C GLY A 137 5.74 3.07 -8.33
N MET A 138 5.38 4.30 -8.03
CA MET A 138 4.08 4.89 -8.32
C MET A 138 4.19 5.97 -9.38
N ARG A 139 3.20 6.05 -10.27
CA ARG A 139 3.14 7.04 -11.38
C ARG A 139 4.40 7.01 -12.26
N VAL A 140 4.88 5.81 -12.54
CA VAL A 140 6.10 5.59 -13.31
C VAL A 140 5.79 5.70 -14.81
N ASP A 141 6.40 6.66 -15.49
CA ASP A 141 6.49 6.66 -16.95
C ASP A 141 7.88 6.20 -17.37
N ALA A 142 7.97 4.97 -17.89
CA ALA A 142 9.23 4.33 -18.25
C ALA A 142 10.06 5.08 -19.32
N ARG A 143 9.48 6.11 -19.95
CA ARG A 143 10.14 6.94 -20.96
C ARG A 143 10.85 8.16 -20.37
N THR A 144 10.81 8.36 -19.06
CA THR A 144 11.31 9.58 -18.43
C THR A 144 12.63 9.34 -17.69
N ILE A 145 13.51 10.34 -17.70
CA ILE A 145 14.75 10.37 -16.93
C ILE A 145 14.46 10.18 -15.43
N ALA A 146 13.34 10.70 -14.95
CA ALA A 146 12.94 10.55 -13.55
C ALA A 146 12.69 9.07 -13.19
N SER A 147 12.14 8.28 -14.11
CA SER A 147 11.96 6.83 -13.92
C SER A 147 13.29 6.07 -13.93
N ASP A 148 14.25 6.49 -14.75
CA ASP A 148 15.59 5.89 -14.74
C ASP A 148 16.29 6.18 -13.41
N LYS A 149 16.20 7.41 -12.91
CA LYS A 149 16.73 7.79 -11.59
C LYS A 149 16.07 7.03 -10.44
N LEU A 150 14.77 6.77 -10.52
CA LEU A 150 14.08 5.92 -9.57
C LEU A 150 14.65 4.49 -9.59
N ARG A 151 14.85 3.91 -10.77
CA ARG A 151 15.43 2.56 -10.92
C ARG A 151 16.85 2.50 -10.34
N GLU A 152 17.73 3.43 -10.74
CA GLU A 152 19.08 3.54 -10.17
C GLU A 152 19.04 3.58 -8.64
N PHE A 153 18.13 4.35 -8.06
CA PHE A 153 17.99 4.44 -6.62
C PHE A 153 17.53 3.14 -5.98
N VAL A 154 16.46 2.51 -6.47
CA VAL A 154 15.93 1.30 -5.86
C VAL A 154 16.91 0.13 -5.96
N ASP A 155 17.73 0.09 -7.02
CA ASP A 155 18.81 -0.89 -7.17
C ASP A 155 19.86 -0.76 -6.06
N THR A 156 20.07 0.45 -5.50
CA THR A 156 21.00 0.67 -4.37
C THR A 156 20.46 0.22 -3.02
N LEU A 157 19.15 -0.04 -2.91
CA LEU A 157 18.51 -0.34 -1.62
C LEU A 157 18.70 -1.80 -1.18
N GLY A 158 18.97 -2.72 -2.11
CA GLY A 158 19.00 -4.15 -1.83
C GLY A 158 17.66 -4.73 -1.37
N LEU A 159 16.56 -4.02 -1.62
CA LEU A 159 15.19 -4.42 -1.29
C LEU A 159 14.43 -4.83 -2.56
N PRO A 160 13.49 -5.78 -2.49
CA PRO A 160 12.73 -6.19 -3.66
C PRO A 160 11.83 -5.05 -4.17
N VAL A 161 11.93 -4.79 -5.49
CA VAL A 161 10.96 -3.96 -6.22
C VAL A 161 9.82 -4.86 -6.64
N VAL A 162 8.68 -4.72 -5.99
CA VAL A 162 7.53 -5.61 -6.18
C VAL A 162 6.49 -5.07 -7.15
N GLY A 163 6.69 -3.87 -7.69
CA GLY A 163 5.84 -3.30 -8.73
C GLY A 163 6.33 -1.94 -9.22
N MET A 164 6.07 -1.66 -10.49
CA MET A 164 6.25 -0.35 -11.12
C MET A 164 4.94 0.04 -11.79
N LEU A 165 4.14 0.85 -11.10
CA LEU A 165 2.77 1.18 -11.48
C LEU A 165 2.74 2.51 -12.24
N ARG A 166 2.15 2.49 -13.43
CA ARG A 166 2.02 3.66 -14.28
C ARG A 166 1.05 4.69 -13.72
N ASP A 167 1.15 5.92 -14.20
CA ASP A 167 0.11 6.92 -14.00
C ASP A 167 -1.07 6.61 -14.94
N THR A 168 -2.24 6.38 -14.35
CA THR A 168 -3.45 6.05 -15.11
C THR A 168 -4.69 6.58 -14.42
N GLN A 169 -5.67 7.04 -15.22
CA GLN A 169 -6.96 7.50 -14.72
C GLN A 169 -7.82 6.37 -14.13
N ASN A 170 -7.48 5.10 -14.41
CA ASN A 170 -8.23 3.96 -13.89
C ASN A 170 -8.30 3.97 -12.36
N TYR A 171 -7.19 4.27 -11.66
CA TYR A 171 -7.21 4.38 -10.20
C TYR A 171 -8.19 5.45 -9.70
N ILE A 172 -8.22 6.61 -10.36
CA ILE A 172 -9.08 7.74 -9.95
C ILE A 172 -10.55 7.39 -10.22
N HIS A 173 -10.86 6.89 -11.41
CA HIS A 173 -12.25 6.56 -11.81
C HIS A 173 -12.82 5.41 -10.98
N LEU A 174 -12.02 4.41 -10.64
CA LEU A 174 -12.44 3.29 -9.82
C LEU A 174 -12.60 3.73 -8.35
N ALA A 175 -11.63 4.46 -7.81
CA ALA A 175 -11.69 4.96 -6.44
C ALA A 175 -12.93 5.84 -6.19
N ALA A 176 -13.31 6.69 -7.15
CA ALA A 176 -14.52 7.52 -7.05
C ALA A 176 -15.83 6.72 -6.93
N ARG A 177 -15.79 5.42 -7.22
CA ARG A 177 -16.93 4.48 -7.14
C ARG A 177 -16.76 3.44 -6.04
N GLY A 178 -15.79 3.58 -5.15
CA GLY A 178 -15.46 2.59 -4.13
C GLY A 178 -14.95 1.25 -4.70
N LEU A 179 -14.42 1.26 -5.93
CA LEU A 179 -13.92 0.08 -6.64
C LEU A 179 -12.39 0.08 -6.72
N THR A 180 -11.85 -1.09 -7.01
CA THR A 180 -10.42 -1.35 -7.28
C THR A 180 -10.24 -1.95 -8.67
N LEU A 181 -9.00 -2.14 -9.10
CA LEU A 181 -8.67 -2.85 -10.34
C LEU A 181 -9.25 -4.29 -10.35
N PHE A 182 -9.42 -4.89 -9.18
CA PHE A 182 -9.86 -6.28 -8.99
C PHE A 182 -11.39 -6.44 -8.94
N ASP A 183 -12.14 -5.34 -9.01
CA ASP A 183 -13.62 -5.35 -9.00
C ASP A 183 -14.24 -5.22 -10.40
N VAL A 184 -13.41 -5.07 -11.44
CA VAL A 184 -13.87 -4.87 -12.82
C VAL A 184 -13.35 -5.96 -13.75
N ALA A 185 -13.96 -6.09 -14.95
CA ALA A 185 -13.51 -7.06 -15.93
C ALA A 185 -12.02 -6.81 -16.30
N PRO A 186 -11.16 -7.84 -16.27
CA PRO A 186 -9.72 -7.70 -16.50
C PRO A 186 -9.37 -6.98 -17.81
N SER A 187 -10.13 -7.19 -18.86
CA SER A 187 -9.92 -6.54 -20.16
C SER A 187 -10.00 -4.99 -20.12
N ARG A 188 -10.64 -4.42 -19.11
CA ARG A 188 -10.73 -2.97 -18.93
C ARG A 188 -9.48 -2.35 -18.31
N VAL A 189 -8.71 -3.14 -17.59
CA VAL A 189 -7.55 -2.70 -16.80
C VAL A 189 -6.34 -3.63 -16.98
N GLU A 190 -6.28 -4.32 -18.11
CA GLU A 190 -5.29 -5.36 -18.40
C GLU A 190 -3.85 -4.90 -18.13
N LYS A 191 -3.44 -3.76 -18.72
CA LYS A 191 -2.09 -3.21 -18.52
C LYS A 191 -1.79 -2.85 -17.06
N ASP A 192 -2.80 -2.50 -16.30
CA ASP A 192 -2.63 -2.19 -14.88
C ASP A 192 -2.47 -3.48 -14.09
N LEU A 193 -3.27 -4.51 -14.38
CA LEU A 193 -3.16 -5.83 -13.75
C LEU A 193 -1.82 -6.52 -14.06
N GLU A 194 -1.30 -6.37 -15.28
CA GLU A 194 0.04 -6.87 -15.63
C GLU A 194 1.11 -6.30 -14.70
N GLN A 195 1.05 -5.00 -14.39
CA GLN A 195 1.99 -4.35 -13.48
C GLN A 195 1.81 -4.76 -12.01
N TRP A 196 0.63 -5.27 -11.65
CA TRP A 196 0.33 -5.77 -10.31
C TRP A 196 0.79 -7.22 -10.08
N GLN A 197 1.11 -7.98 -11.13
CA GLN A 197 1.44 -9.41 -11.00
C GLN A 197 2.54 -9.70 -9.99
N ALA A 198 3.66 -8.97 -10.06
CA ALA A 198 4.77 -9.16 -9.13
C ALA A 198 4.39 -8.79 -7.69
N LEU A 199 3.61 -7.73 -7.51
CA LEU A 199 3.10 -7.32 -6.20
C LEU A 199 2.14 -8.37 -5.63
N CYS A 200 1.19 -8.87 -6.43
CA CYS A 200 0.27 -9.94 -6.01
C CYS A 200 1.05 -11.19 -5.59
N HIS A 201 2.00 -11.63 -6.42
CA HIS A 201 2.85 -12.77 -6.07
C HIS A 201 3.60 -12.56 -4.74
N TRP A 202 4.18 -11.38 -4.53
CA TRP A 202 4.88 -11.05 -3.28
C TRP A 202 3.93 -11.00 -2.08
N LEU A 203 2.69 -10.55 -2.26
CA LEU A 203 1.67 -10.52 -1.20
C LEU A 203 1.27 -11.91 -0.73
N ASP A 204 1.24 -12.90 -1.63
CA ASP A 204 0.82 -14.27 -1.36
C ASP A 204 1.90 -15.12 -0.66
N HIS A 205 3.18 -14.72 -0.74
CA HIS A 205 4.35 -15.44 -0.21
C HIS A 205 5.07 -14.66 0.86
#